data_81b47a9bdc73c970b7af8dfc3a8df483
#
_entry.id   81b47a9bdc73c970b7af8dfc3a8df483
#
_cell.length_a   1.000
_cell.length_b   1.000
_cell.length_c   1.000
_cell.angle_alpha   90.00
_cell.angle_beta   90.00
_cell.angle_gamma   90.00
#
_symmetry.space_group_name_H-M   'P 1'
#
loop_
_entity.id
_entity.type
_entity.pdbx_description
1 polymer ?
#
loop_
_entity_poly.entity_id
_entity_poly.type
_entity_poly.pdbx_seq_one_letter_code
_entity_poly.pdbx_strand_id
1 'polypeptide(L)'
;MKKLFTLLFCVIGTFVAVSAQSKLTPNEQQARRLFDEAYNMVYGPKGSQLTYSVNIIGIYKTKGTIWTMGKMSKFADEKYIAWNDNVTYYRLEHKKNTVTIYDAHDDERDKYATKFKFYPENYHYNIKDDKKGYLITLKLKDGAKGIKEIRTLLDKRTHYPMSVRIKFGIFHVTIKISNFKTGSISEEIFKFPREKYKDCIFIDKR
;
A
#
# COMPACT_ATOMS: atom_id res chain seq x y z
N MET A 1 11.92 -8.70 13.52
CA MET A 1 10.50 -8.39 13.66
C MET A 1 10.14 -6.92 13.39
N LYS A 2 11.06 -5.95 13.57
CA LYS A 2 10.86 -4.53 13.17
C LYS A 2 10.70 -4.31 11.66
N LYS A 3 11.01 -5.31 10.85
CA LYS A 3 11.21 -5.25 9.39
C LYS A 3 9.95 -5.56 8.55
N LEU A 4 8.90 -6.12 9.17
CA LEU A 4 7.68 -6.51 8.44
C LEU A 4 6.70 -5.34 8.23
N PHE A 5 6.86 -4.29 9.03
CA PHE A 5 5.92 -3.16 9.08
C PHE A 5 6.00 -2.25 7.86
N THR A 6 7.16 -2.11 7.33
CA THR A 6 7.45 -1.24 6.18
C THR A 6 6.90 -1.80 4.87
N LEU A 7 6.58 -3.09 4.88
CA LEU A 7 6.08 -3.84 3.73
C LEU A 7 4.69 -3.39 3.25
N LEU A 8 3.88 -2.82 4.16
CA LEU A 8 2.52 -2.38 3.83
C LEU A 8 2.49 -1.11 2.99
N PHE A 9 3.56 -0.31 3.07
CA PHE A 9 3.63 1.02 2.44
C PHE A 9 4.14 1.03 1.00
N CYS A 10 4.68 -0.09 0.53
CA CYS A 10 5.53 -0.10 -0.66
C CYS A 10 4.89 -0.54 -1.96
N VAL A 11 3.59 -0.70 -2.00
CA VAL A 11 2.85 -0.93 -3.25
C VAL A 11 2.60 0.38 -4.01
N ILE A 12 3.32 1.45 -3.68
CA ILE A 12 3.23 2.74 -4.38
C ILE A 12 4.23 2.73 -5.55
N GLY A 13 3.84 2.10 -6.64
CA GLY A 13 4.60 2.10 -7.90
C GLY A 13 4.11 3.16 -8.87
N THR A 14 5.04 3.81 -9.53
CA THR A 14 4.76 4.73 -10.65
C THR A 14 4.21 3.96 -11.84
N PHE A 15 3.04 4.35 -12.34
CA PHE A 15 2.51 3.87 -13.60
C PHE A 15 3.36 4.41 -14.75
N VAL A 16 4.08 3.54 -15.44
CA VAL A 16 4.58 3.78 -16.79
C VAL A 16 3.80 2.83 -17.70
N ALA A 17 2.88 3.38 -18.46
CA ALA A 17 2.15 2.61 -19.46
C ALA A 17 3.04 2.34 -20.66
N VAL A 18 3.55 1.12 -20.79
CA VAL A 18 4.16 0.61 -22.03
C VAL A 18 3.31 -0.52 -22.57
N SER A 19 2.72 -0.26 -23.73
CA SER A 19 1.83 -1.17 -24.44
C SER A 19 2.62 -2.25 -25.16
N ALA A 20 2.66 -3.47 -24.61
CA ALA A 20 2.85 -4.68 -25.38
C ALA A 20 1.58 -5.51 -25.19
N GLN A 21 0.64 -5.37 -26.13
CA GLN A 21 -0.65 -6.08 -26.12
C GLN A 21 -0.46 -7.54 -26.55
N SER A 22 -0.10 -8.42 -25.62
CA SER A 22 -0.55 -9.80 -25.72
C SER A 22 -2.07 -9.78 -25.54
N LYS A 23 -2.82 -10.48 -26.45
CA LYS A 23 -4.29 -10.55 -26.36
C LYS A 23 -4.70 -11.18 -25.03
N LEU A 24 -5.06 -10.34 -24.05
CA LEU A 24 -5.56 -10.79 -22.76
C LEU A 24 -6.91 -11.52 -22.99
N THR A 25 -7.14 -12.59 -22.27
CA THR A 25 -8.45 -13.22 -22.23
C THR A 25 -9.51 -12.29 -21.64
N PRO A 26 -10.80 -12.47 -21.93
CA PRO A 26 -11.87 -11.67 -21.31
C PRO A 26 -11.81 -11.66 -19.77
N ASN A 27 -11.44 -12.77 -19.14
CA ASN A 27 -11.27 -12.86 -17.70
C ASN A 27 -10.10 -11.98 -17.21
N GLU A 28 -8.95 -12.02 -17.88
CA GLU A 28 -7.79 -11.18 -17.55
C GLU A 28 -8.10 -9.70 -17.74
N GLN A 29 -8.80 -9.34 -18.81
CA GLN A 29 -9.21 -7.96 -19.08
C GLN A 29 -10.12 -7.44 -17.96
N GLN A 30 -11.13 -8.21 -17.57
CA GLN A 30 -12.04 -7.86 -16.49
C GLN A 30 -11.28 -7.75 -15.15
N ALA A 31 -10.42 -8.72 -14.85
CA ALA A 31 -9.62 -8.74 -13.63
C ALA A 31 -8.73 -7.50 -13.53
N ARG A 32 -8.04 -7.16 -14.63
CA ARG A 32 -7.17 -5.98 -14.69
C ARG A 32 -7.97 -4.70 -14.54
N ARG A 33 -9.09 -4.55 -15.27
CA ARG A 33 -9.94 -3.35 -15.17
C ARG A 33 -10.41 -3.10 -13.73
N LEU A 34 -10.93 -4.13 -13.04
CA LEU A 34 -11.41 -3.99 -11.67
C LEU A 34 -10.28 -3.75 -10.66
N PHE A 35 -9.11 -4.36 -10.89
CA PHE A 35 -7.94 -4.11 -10.07
C PHE A 35 -7.45 -2.67 -10.23
N ASP A 36 -7.33 -2.18 -11.47
CA ASP A 36 -6.88 -0.80 -11.76
C ASP A 36 -7.88 0.23 -11.21
N GLU A 37 -9.20 -0.05 -11.28
CA GLU A 37 -10.24 0.77 -10.67
C GLU A 37 -10.05 0.85 -9.15
N ALA A 38 -9.91 -0.27 -8.46
CA ALA A 38 -9.68 -0.32 -7.02
C ALA A 38 -8.34 0.35 -6.63
N TYR A 39 -7.29 0.13 -7.41
CA TYR A 39 -6.00 0.78 -7.22
C TYR A 39 -6.10 2.31 -7.33
N ASN A 40 -6.82 2.81 -8.33
CA ASN A 40 -7.05 4.25 -8.51
C ASN A 40 -7.94 4.85 -7.42
N MET A 41 -8.88 4.09 -6.86
CA MET A 41 -9.64 4.55 -5.68
C MET A 41 -8.72 4.72 -4.47
N VAL A 42 -7.71 3.87 -4.31
CA VAL A 42 -6.76 3.94 -3.18
C VAL A 42 -5.70 5.02 -3.41
N TYR A 43 -5.03 5.02 -4.56
CA TYR A 43 -3.84 5.84 -4.82
C TYR A 43 -4.07 6.99 -5.80
N GLY A 44 -5.28 7.15 -6.29
CA GLY A 44 -5.59 8.20 -7.26
C GLY A 44 -5.60 9.62 -6.66
N PRO A 45 -5.79 10.65 -7.52
CA PRO A 45 -5.69 12.06 -7.13
C PRO A 45 -6.82 12.52 -6.18
N LYS A 46 -7.93 11.79 -6.13
CA LYS A 46 -9.05 12.11 -5.21
C LYS A 46 -8.75 11.75 -3.76
N GLY A 47 -7.71 10.99 -3.54
CA GLY A 47 -7.31 10.50 -2.23
C GLY A 47 -8.22 9.44 -1.63
N SER A 48 -7.70 8.73 -0.66
CA SER A 48 -8.44 7.73 0.11
C SER A 48 -8.00 7.67 1.57
N GLN A 49 -8.87 7.09 2.37
CA GLN A 49 -8.59 6.68 3.75
C GLN A 49 -9.05 5.25 3.94
N LEU A 50 -8.27 4.45 4.63
CA LEU A 50 -8.65 3.09 5.02
C LEU A 50 -8.07 2.72 6.39
N THR A 51 -8.76 1.82 7.09
CA THR A 51 -8.21 1.13 8.26
C THR A 51 -7.75 -0.24 7.82
N TYR A 52 -6.50 -0.58 8.13
CA TYR A 52 -5.98 -1.92 7.88
C TYR A 52 -5.82 -2.69 9.20
N SER A 53 -5.89 -4.00 9.12
CA SER A 53 -5.46 -4.89 10.19
C SER A 53 -4.70 -6.09 9.62
N VAL A 54 -3.59 -6.43 10.26
CA VAL A 54 -2.77 -7.60 9.94
C VAL A 54 -2.69 -8.47 11.17
N ASN A 55 -2.91 -9.77 11.00
CA ASN A 55 -2.72 -10.76 12.06
C ASN A 55 -1.97 -11.97 11.47
N ILE A 56 -0.72 -12.12 11.87
CA ILE A 56 0.09 -13.29 11.56
C ILE A 56 0.21 -14.06 12.88
N ILE A 57 -0.52 -15.17 12.99
CA ILE A 57 -0.67 -15.97 14.22
C ILE A 57 0.72 -16.29 14.78
N GLY A 58 0.92 -15.95 16.06
CA GLY A 58 2.17 -16.20 16.80
C GLY A 58 3.35 -15.29 16.42
N ILE A 59 3.21 -14.40 15.43
CA ILE A 59 4.32 -13.58 14.92
C ILE A 59 4.06 -12.08 15.09
N TYR A 60 2.92 -11.59 14.59
CA TYR A 60 2.67 -10.16 14.48
C TYR A 60 1.20 -9.80 14.36
N LYS A 61 0.77 -8.82 15.14
CA LYS A 61 -0.56 -8.23 15.04
C LYS A 61 -0.46 -6.71 15.05
N THR A 62 -1.14 -6.06 14.12
CA THR A 62 -1.21 -4.60 14.06
C THR A 62 -2.49 -4.14 13.40
N LYS A 63 -2.88 -2.91 13.73
CA LYS A 63 -3.99 -2.18 13.14
C LYS A 63 -3.60 -0.71 13.03
N GLY A 64 -3.99 -0.06 11.96
CA GLY A 64 -3.73 1.35 11.77
C GLY A 64 -4.60 1.95 10.69
N THR A 65 -4.37 3.22 10.39
CA THR A 65 -5.06 3.96 9.34
C THR A 65 -4.04 4.47 8.33
N ILE A 66 -4.40 4.39 7.07
CA ILE A 66 -3.62 4.90 5.94
C ILE A 66 -4.47 5.93 5.22
N TRP A 67 -3.86 7.04 4.85
CA TRP A 67 -4.38 8.05 3.93
C TRP A 67 -3.43 8.15 2.74
N THR A 68 -3.97 8.24 1.54
CA THR A 68 -3.18 8.36 0.30
C THR A 68 -3.81 9.38 -0.63
N MET A 69 -2.99 10.06 -1.40
CA MET A 69 -3.41 10.93 -2.51
C MET A 69 -2.25 11.05 -3.51
N GLY A 70 -2.36 10.39 -4.65
CA GLY A 70 -1.26 10.30 -5.60
C GLY A 70 -0.01 9.70 -4.94
N LYS A 71 1.08 10.46 -4.90
CA LYS A 71 2.35 10.06 -4.27
C LYS A 71 2.43 10.42 -2.78
N MET A 72 1.49 11.22 -2.29
CA MET A 72 1.43 11.59 -0.87
C MET A 72 0.79 10.48 -0.05
N SER A 73 1.25 10.34 1.18
CA SER A 73 0.70 9.34 2.10
C SER A 73 0.88 9.73 3.55
N LYS A 74 -0.08 9.29 4.38
CA LYS A 74 0.05 9.32 5.83
C LYS A 74 -0.30 7.96 6.38
N PHE A 75 0.44 7.56 7.37
CA PHE A 75 0.25 6.30 8.07
C PHE A 75 0.19 6.57 9.57
N ALA A 76 -0.68 5.90 10.27
CA ALA A 76 -0.75 5.98 11.73
C ALA A 76 -1.14 4.63 12.33
N ASP A 77 -0.33 4.16 13.29
CA ASP A 77 -0.65 3.04 14.15
C ASP A 77 -0.19 3.31 15.59
N GLU A 78 -0.27 2.30 16.45
CA GLU A 78 0.14 2.38 17.85
C GLU A 78 1.63 2.73 18.04
N LYS A 79 2.50 2.35 17.09
CA LYS A 79 3.96 2.48 17.23
C LYS A 79 4.53 3.67 16.48
N TYR A 80 3.94 3.99 15.32
CA TYR A 80 4.47 4.97 14.38
C TYR A 80 3.38 5.85 13.81
N ILE A 81 3.74 7.09 13.53
CA ILE A 81 3.05 7.92 12.55
C ILE A 81 4.07 8.36 11.50
N ALA A 82 3.68 8.29 10.24
CA ALA A 82 4.51 8.80 9.16
C ALA A 82 3.71 9.74 8.25
N TRP A 83 4.37 10.76 7.75
CA TRP A 83 3.84 11.73 6.78
C TRP A 83 4.78 11.78 5.58
N ASN A 84 4.22 11.75 4.40
CA ASN A 84 4.92 11.88 3.13
C ASN A 84 4.15 12.89 2.27
N ASP A 85 4.72 14.06 2.10
CA ASP A 85 4.18 15.14 1.26
C ASP A 85 4.71 15.11 -0.18
N ASN A 86 5.39 14.02 -0.56
CA ASN A 86 6.08 13.80 -1.84
C ASN A 86 7.41 14.58 -1.98
N VAL A 87 7.85 15.29 -0.97
CA VAL A 87 9.16 15.95 -0.90
C VAL A 87 9.94 15.40 0.29
N THR A 88 9.31 15.38 1.45
CA THR A 88 9.92 14.95 2.70
C THR A 88 9.08 13.85 3.34
N TYR A 89 9.75 12.86 3.87
CA TYR A 89 9.14 11.79 4.65
C TYR A 89 9.53 11.93 6.11
N TYR A 90 8.54 12.16 6.98
CA TYR A 90 8.70 12.22 8.44
C TYR A 90 8.18 10.93 9.06
N ARG A 91 8.93 10.34 10.00
CA ARG A 91 8.51 9.17 10.76
C ARG A 91 8.70 9.37 12.25
N LEU A 92 7.62 9.53 12.97
CA LEU A 92 7.59 9.55 14.43
C LEU A 92 7.56 8.11 14.98
N GLU A 93 8.47 7.77 15.87
CA GLU A 93 8.42 6.57 16.71
C GLU A 93 7.95 6.97 18.11
N HIS A 94 6.72 6.59 18.48
CA HIS A 94 6.09 7.03 19.73
C HIS A 94 6.91 6.69 20.97
N LYS A 95 7.40 5.44 21.09
CA LYS A 95 8.17 4.98 22.27
C LYS A 95 9.48 5.73 22.49
N LYS A 96 10.07 6.28 21.43
CA LYS A 96 11.34 7.01 21.50
C LYS A 96 11.17 8.51 21.48
N ASN A 97 9.95 8.98 21.29
CA ASN A 97 9.66 10.41 21.05
C ASN A 97 10.61 11.00 19.99
N THR A 98 10.84 10.26 18.89
CA THR A 98 11.85 10.62 17.89
C THR A 98 11.19 10.73 16.52
N VAL A 99 11.43 11.85 15.84
CA VAL A 99 11.05 12.10 14.44
C VAL A 99 12.28 11.94 13.56
N THR A 100 12.28 10.97 12.68
CA THR A 100 13.32 10.81 11.66
C THR A 100 12.83 11.38 10.34
N ILE A 101 13.69 12.18 9.70
CA ILE A 101 13.40 12.89 8.45
C ILE A 101 14.20 12.24 7.32
N TYR A 102 13.57 12.01 6.19
CA TYR A 102 14.18 11.46 4.97
C TYR A 102 13.73 12.25 3.76
N ASP A 103 14.47 12.19 2.67
CA ASP A 103 13.93 12.51 1.35
C ASP A 103 12.78 11.55 1.01
N ALA A 104 11.68 12.05 0.46
CA ALA A 104 10.53 11.22 0.12
C ALA A 104 10.84 10.19 -0.97
N HIS A 105 11.88 10.42 -1.77
CA HIS A 105 12.31 9.55 -2.88
C HIS A 105 13.53 8.69 -2.55
N ASP A 106 14.09 8.83 -1.33
CA ASP A 106 15.23 8.01 -0.90
C ASP A 106 14.81 6.54 -0.74
N ASP A 107 15.41 5.67 -1.55
CA ASP A 107 15.22 4.22 -1.48
C ASP A 107 15.77 3.63 -0.17
N GLU A 108 16.72 4.30 0.50
CA GLU A 108 17.30 3.89 1.79
C GLU A 108 16.34 4.09 2.98
N ARG A 109 15.37 5.01 2.89
CA ARG A 109 14.37 5.23 3.96
C ARG A 109 13.66 3.93 4.32
N ASP A 110 13.57 3.02 3.33
CA ASP A 110 12.96 1.72 3.51
C ASP A 110 13.56 0.65 2.58
N LYS A 111 14.66 0.03 3.06
CA LYS A 111 15.36 -1.05 2.35
C LYS A 111 14.48 -2.24 1.94
N TYR A 112 13.29 -2.35 2.53
CA TYR A 112 12.33 -3.42 2.20
C TYR A 112 11.32 -2.97 1.16
N ALA A 113 10.99 -1.67 1.13
CA ALA A 113 10.08 -1.07 0.17
C ALA A 113 10.55 -1.26 -1.27
N THR A 114 11.82 -0.99 -1.50
CA THR A 114 12.43 -1.11 -2.84
C THR A 114 12.44 -2.52 -3.39
N LYS A 115 12.43 -3.55 -2.50
CA LYS A 115 12.38 -4.96 -2.91
C LYS A 115 11.01 -5.41 -3.39
N PHE A 116 9.96 -4.62 -3.13
CA PHE A 116 8.58 -4.97 -3.42
C PHE A 116 7.90 -3.98 -4.38
N LYS A 117 8.69 -3.36 -5.27
CA LYS A 117 8.13 -2.54 -6.34
C LYS A 117 7.10 -3.37 -7.12
N PHE A 118 5.90 -2.81 -7.27
CA PHE A 118 4.80 -3.43 -8.00
C PHE A 118 4.77 -2.88 -9.43
N TYR A 119 4.91 -3.78 -10.38
CA TYR A 119 4.81 -3.49 -11.82
C TYR A 119 3.63 -4.27 -12.39
N PRO A 120 2.47 -3.62 -12.63
CA PRO A 120 1.25 -4.28 -13.08
C PRO A 120 1.42 -5.19 -14.30
N GLU A 121 2.30 -4.79 -15.23
CA GLU A 121 2.62 -5.53 -16.46
C GLU A 121 3.33 -6.86 -16.21
N ASN A 122 3.94 -7.04 -15.04
CA ASN A 122 4.66 -8.26 -14.67
C ASN A 122 3.73 -9.38 -14.17
N TYR A 123 2.41 -9.18 -14.21
CA TYR A 123 1.47 -10.14 -13.65
C TYR A 123 0.47 -10.66 -14.69
N HIS A 124 0.12 -11.93 -14.52
CA HIS A 124 -1.10 -12.51 -15.05
C HIS A 124 -2.24 -12.22 -14.09
N TYR A 125 -3.36 -11.81 -14.63
CA TYR A 125 -4.56 -11.46 -13.87
C TYR A 125 -5.60 -12.56 -14.01
N ASN A 126 -6.34 -12.83 -12.95
CA ASN A 126 -7.51 -13.72 -12.98
C ASN A 126 -8.55 -13.19 -11.99
N ILE A 127 -9.82 -13.28 -12.38
CA ILE A 127 -10.96 -12.96 -11.51
C ILE A 127 -11.83 -14.16 -11.31
N LYS A 128 -12.31 -14.33 -10.07
CA LYS A 128 -13.33 -15.32 -9.71
C LYS A 128 -14.41 -14.66 -8.88
N ASP A 129 -15.64 -15.09 -9.09
CA ASP A 129 -16.73 -14.81 -8.18
C ASP A 129 -16.48 -15.54 -6.86
N ASP A 130 -16.49 -14.81 -5.76
CA ASP A 130 -16.41 -15.31 -4.39
C ASP A 130 -17.71 -14.98 -3.66
N LYS A 131 -18.06 -15.76 -2.64
CA LYS A 131 -19.27 -15.51 -1.83
C LYS A 131 -19.30 -14.10 -1.22
N LYS A 132 -18.11 -13.52 -0.98
CA LYS A 132 -17.95 -12.22 -0.33
C LYS A 132 -17.70 -11.08 -1.32
N GLY A 133 -17.35 -11.35 -2.59
CA GLY A 133 -16.98 -10.31 -3.53
C GLY A 133 -16.33 -10.85 -4.80
N TYR A 134 -15.58 -9.99 -5.50
CA TYR A 134 -14.71 -10.40 -6.59
C TYR A 134 -13.31 -10.69 -6.06
N LEU A 135 -12.85 -11.93 -6.23
CA LEU A 135 -11.47 -12.31 -5.89
C LEU A 135 -10.59 -12.16 -7.13
N ILE A 136 -9.75 -11.13 -7.13
CA ILE A 136 -8.74 -10.91 -8.16
C ILE A 136 -7.42 -11.50 -7.70
N THR A 137 -6.81 -12.33 -8.54
CA THR A 137 -5.51 -12.97 -8.30
C THR A 137 -4.52 -12.47 -9.34
N LEU A 138 -3.40 -11.92 -8.87
CA LEU A 138 -2.25 -11.56 -9.67
C LEU A 138 -1.16 -12.58 -9.41
N LYS A 139 -0.67 -13.24 -10.47
CA LYS A 139 0.47 -14.16 -10.41
C LYS A 139 1.62 -13.58 -11.20
N LEU A 140 2.79 -13.51 -10.58
CA LEU A 140 4.01 -13.03 -11.23
C LEU A 140 4.32 -13.88 -12.47
N LYS A 141 4.64 -13.24 -13.58
CA LYS A 141 5.08 -13.89 -14.82
C LYS A 141 6.44 -14.55 -14.62
N ASP A 142 6.71 -15.60 -15.35
CA ASP A 142 7.99 -16.29 -15.32
C ASP A 142 9.13 -15.33 -15.72
N GLY A 143 10.23 -15.40 -14.97
CA GLY A 143 11.39 -14.51 -15.18
C GLY A 143 11.23 -13.09 -14.65
N ALA A 144 10.02 -12.63 -14.29
CA ALA A 144 9.81 -11.31 -13.73
C ALA A 144 10.23 -11.22 -12.25
N LYS A 145 10.58 -9.99 -11.82
CA LYS A 145 10.89 -9.70 -10.41
C LYS A 145 9.67 -9.07 -9.74
N GLY A 146 9.38 -9.49 -8.51
CA GLY A 146 8.26 -8.93 -7.72
C GLY A 146 7.68 -9.92 -6.73
N ILE A 147 6.48 -9.61 -6.24
CA ILE A 147 5.71 -10.45 -5.32
C ILE A 147 5.12 -11.63 -6.10
N LYS A 148 5.38 -12.85 -5.68
CA LYS A 148 4.95 -14.05 -6.43
C LYS A 148 3.44 -14.13 -6.66
N GLU A 149 2.64 -13.76 -5.66
CA GLU A 149 1.19 -13.77 -5.76
C GLU A 149 0.57 -12.69 -4.88
N ILE A 150 -0.39 -11.97 -5.44
CA ILE A 150 -1.25 -11.01 -4.74
C ILE A 150 -2.70 -11.43 -5.00
N ARG A 151 -3.51 -11.49 -3.95
CA ARG A 151 -4.95 -11.69 -4.06
C ARG A 151 -5.66 -10.51 -3.42
N THR A 152 -6.56 -9.88 -4.16
CA THR A 152 -7.38 -8.78 -3.68
C THR A 152 -8.84 -9.19 -3.72
N LEU A 153 -9.54 -9.04 -2.59
CA LEU A 153 -10.98 -9.22 -2.52
C LEU A 153 -11.65 -7.85 -2.59
N LEU A 154 -12.53 -7.65 -3.56
CA LEU A 154 -13.30 -6.44 -3.77
C LEU A 154 -14.78 -6.67 -3.46
N ASP A 155 -15.44 -5.68 -2.88
CA ASP A 155 -16.89 -5.67 -2.73
C ASP A 155 -17.58 -5.67 -4.11
N LYS A 156 -18.64 -6.50 -4.29
CA LYS A 156 -19.30 -6.65 -5.60
C LYS A 156 -19.98 -5.38 -6.11
N ARG A 157 -20.50 -4.57 -5.21
CA ARG A 157 -21.30 -3.41 -5.56
C ARG A 157 -20.45 -2.14 -5.72
N THR A 158 -19.49 -1.97 -4.82
CA THR A 158 -18.70 -0.73 -4.75
C THR A 158 -17.33 -0.86 -5.36
N HIS A 159 -16.86 -2.09 -5.61
CA HIS A 159 -15.49 -2.46 -5.95
C HIS A 159 -14.45 -2.00 -4.92
N TYR A 160 -14.89 -1.64 -3.72
CA TYR A 160 -13.99 -1.24 -2.64
C TYR A 160 -13.13 -2.42 -2.18
N PRO A 161 -11.83 -2.18 -1.92
CA PRO A 161 -10.95 -3.23 -1.43
C PRO A 161 -11.34 -3.64 -0.01
N MET A 162 -11.55 -4.95 0.20
CA MET A 162 -11.89 -5.54 1.49
C MET A 162 -10.70 -6.26 2.13
N SER A 163 -9.82 -6.81 1.31
CA SER A 163 -8.56 -7.40 1.79
C SER A 163 -7.54 -7.54 0.67
N VAL A 164 -6.27 -7.55 1.07
CA VAL A 164 -5.14 -7.93 0.20
C VAL A 164 -4.37 -9.04 0.88
N ARG A 165 -4.12 -10.13 0.15
CA ARG A 165 -3.31 -11.27 0.60
C ARG A 165 -2.07 -11.36 -0.27
N ILE A 166 -0.91 -11.37 0.36
CA ILE A 166 0.40 -11.36 -0.31
C ILE A 166 1.14 -12.64 0.06
N LYS A 167 1.74 -13.30 -0.94
CA LYS A 167 2.55 -14.50 -0.74
C LYS A 167 4.03 -14.14 -0.62
N PHE A 168 4.62 -14.49 0.52
CA PHE A 168 6.05 -14.37 0.83
C PHE A 168 6.66 -15.74 1.04
N GLY A 169 7.43 -16.22 0.08
CA GLY A 169 7.98 -17.56 0.17
C GLY A 169 6.87 -18.59 0.37
N ILE A 170 6.88 -19.29 1.51
CA ILE A 170 5.85 -20.25 1.93
C ILE A 170 4.70 -19.60 2.72
N PHE A 171 4.86 -18.37 3.21
CA PHE A 171 3.88 -17.70 4.06
C PHE A 171 2.93 -16.82 3.24
N HIS A 172 1.75 -16.60 3.82
CA HIS A 172 0.81 -15.62 3.31
C HIS A 172 0.50 -14.59 4.41
N VAL A 173 0.55 -13.33 4.04
CA VAL A 173 0.12 -12.21 4.88
C VAL A 173 -1.21 -11.70 4.36
N THR A 174 -2.22 -11.66 5.20
CA THR A 174 -3.52 -11.09 4.86
C THR A 174 -3.71 -9.77 5.59
N ILE A 175 -3.93 -8.74 4.82
CA ILE A 175 -4.27 -7.40 5.25
C ILE A 175 -5.77 -7.25 5.07
N LYS A 176 -6.52 -7.15 6.16
CA LYS A 176 -7.95 -6.81 6.09
C LYS A 176 -8.10 -5.30 6.01
N ILE A 177 -9.02 -4.86 5.18
CA ILE A 177 -9.33 -3.45 4.96
C ILE A 177 -10.75 -3.18 5.48
N SER A 178 -10.92 -2.08 6.19
CA SER A 178 -12.21 -1.61 6.70
C SER A 178 -12.25 -0.08 6.66
N ASN A 179 -13.43 0.49 6.83
CA ASN A 179 -13.64 1.96 6.85
C ASN A 179 -13.04 2.65 5.61
N PHE A 180 -13.07 1.98 4.45
CA PHE A 180 -12.57 2.55 3.22
C PHE A 180 -13.46 3.73 2.78
N LYS A 181 -12.79 4.84 2.51
CA LYS A 181 -13.41 6.06 1.96
C LYS A 181 -12.52 6.57 0.84
N THR A 182 -13.10 7.09 -0.22
CA THR A 182 -12.37 7.71 -1.33
C THR A 182 -12.95 9.09 -1.64
N GLY A 183 -12.09 10.01 -2.08
CA GLY A 183 -12.43 11.42 -2.29
C GLY A 183 -12.40 12.26 -1.02
N SER A 184 -12.37 13.57 -1.21
CA SER A 184 -12.43 14.59 -0.13
C SER A 184 -11.32 14.51 0.92
N ILE A 185 -10.13 14.03 0.54
CA ILE A 185 -8.94 14.06 1.40
C ILE A 185 -8.23 15.41 1.15
N SER A 186 -7.97 16.15 2.23
CA SER A 186 -7.18 17.39 2.14
C SER A 186 -5.69 17.09 2.08
N GLU A 187 -4.95 17.83 1.26
CA GLU A 187 -3.48 17.72 1.18
C GLU A 187 -2.79 18.06 2.49
N GLU A 188 -3.40 18.92 3.31
CA GLU A 188 -2.86 19.32 4.63
C GLU A 188 -2.60 18.13 5.56
N ILE A 189 -3.35 17.03 5.41
CA ILE A 189 -3.17 15.85 6.26
C ILE A 189 -1.82 15.17 6.04
N PHE A 190 -1.17 15.38 4.89
CA PHE A 190 0.11 14.80 4.53
C PHE A 190 1.30 15.63 4.99
N LYS A 191 1.07 16.89 5.39
CA LYS A 191 2.09 17.77 5.94
C LYS A 191 2.41 17.39 7.39
N PHE A 192 3.70 17.43 7.73
CA PHE A 192 4.13 17.15 9.09
C PHE A 192 3.78 18.35 10.00
N PRO A 193 2.97 18.16 11.07
CA PRO A 193 2.55 19.22 11.95
C PRO A 193 3.65 19.53 13.00
N ARG A 194 4.68 20.27 12.61
CA ARG A 194 5.91 20.50 13.38
C ARG A 194 5.65 21.04 14.79
N GLU A 195 4.73 21.99 14.94
CA GLU A 195 4.41 22.58 16.23
C GLU A 195 3.86 21.57 17.24
N LYS A 196 3.07 20.60 16.75
CA LYS A 196 2.53 19.52 17.59
C LYS A 196 3.61 18.61 18.17
N TYR A 197 4.75 18.50 17.49
CA TYR A 197 5.83 17.56 17.84
C TYR A 197 7.17 18.29 18.11
N LYS A 198 7.12 19.58 18.49
CA LYS A 198 8.32 20.41 18.75
C LYS A 198 9.24 19.83 19.82
N ASP A 199 8.70 19.10 20.79
CA ASP A 199 9.44 18.51 21.91
C ASP A 199 9.99 17.10 21.60
N CYS A 200 9.87 16.64 20.35
CA CYS A 200 10.48 15.39 19.90
C CYS A 200 11.97 15.58 19.57
N ILE A 201 12.70 14.48 19.64
CA ILE A 201 14.08 14.42 19.10
C ILE A 201 13.99 14.32 17.57
N PHE A 202 14.64 15.26 16.86
CA PHE A 202 14.69 15.25 15.41
C PHE A 202 16.03 14.68 14.92
N ILE A 203 15.96 13.69 14.00
CA ILE A 203 17.11 13.08 13.33
C ILE A 203 16.91 13.30 11.83
N ASP A 204 17.71 14.17 11.22
CA ASP A 204 17.73 14.41 9.78
C ASP A 204 18.67 13.40 9.10
N LYS A 205 18.16 12.70 8.09
CA LYS A 205 18.87 11.69 7.28
C LYS A 205 18.79 11.98 5.78
N ARG A 206 18.46 13.21 5.44
CA ARG A 206 18.45 13.64 4.02
C ARG A 206 19.84 13.86 3.49
#